data_cd7faa28ca6c6f76d646b8cfe803ad86
#
_entry.id   cd7faa28ca6c6f76d646b8cfe803ad86
#
_cell.length_a   1.000
_cell.length_b   1.000
_cell.length_c   1.000
_cell.angle_alpha   90.00
_cell.angle_beta   90.00
_cell.angle_gamma   90.00
#
_symmetry.space_group_name_H-M   'P 1'
#
loop_
_entity.id
_entity.type
_entity.pdbx_description
1 polymer ?
#
loop_
_entity_poly.entity_id
_entity_poly.type
_entity_poly.pdbx_seq_one_letter_code
_entity_poly.pdbx_strand_id
1 'polypeptide(L)'
;VMYEKTVKDADAIDLHALLKQQMYDLYKEAVSKMDDHFSTKFEMNEFYDDGVAIIDWFKRKRGSFFSRKNEELIGIEVPIYHPVDEDNKHVMMLGYLDIVIRDKRDGKITIIDLKTSTMGWNKYQKADKIKTSQLVLYKKYFAEQYGYDVEKIDIKYMILKRKLIEGAMFPQKRITEFMPASGKPTR
;
A
#
# COMPACT_ATOMS: atom_id res chain seq x y z
N VAL A 1 -7.72 13.34 -0.49
CA VAL A 1 -7.63 14.79 -0.77
C VAL A 1 -7.29 15.04 -2.23
N MET A 2 -6.18 14.54 -2.79
CA MET A 2 -5.76 14.83 -4.19
C MET A 2 -6.84 14.48 -5.23
N TYR A 3 -7.55 13.37 -5.08
CA TYR A 3 -8.61 12.96 -6.00
C TYR A 3 -9.94 13.70 -5.76
N GLU A 4 -10.27 13.97 -4.51
CA GLU A 4 -11.53 14.63 -4.12
C GLU A 4 -11.47 16.16 -4.30
N LYS A 5 -10.33 16.75 -4.01
CA LYS A 5 -10.09 18.20 -4.10
C LYS A 5 -9.05 18.51 -5.19
N THR A 6 -7.93 19.11 -4.82
CA THR A 6 -6.84 19.44 -5.75
C THR A 6 -5.49 18.94 -5.25
N VAL A 7 -4.51 18.95 -6.17
CA VAL A 7 -3.11 18.68 -5.81
C VAL A 7 -2.59 19.75 -4.84
N LYS A 8 -3.00 21.01 -5.00
CA LYS A 8 -2.63 22.12 -4.12
C LYS A 8 -3.15 21.90 -2.71
N ASP A 9 -4.40 21.44 -2.57
CA ASP A 9 -4.97 21.13 -1.25
C ASP A 9 -4.24 19.97 -0.57
N ALA A 10 -3.83 18.97 -1.34
CA ALA A 10 -3.02 17.87 -0.81
C ALA A 10 -1.63 18.32 -0.37
N ASP A 11 -1.01 19.26 -1.10
CA ASP A 11 0.30 19.80 -0.75
C ASP A 11 0.26 20.76 0.45
N ALA A 12 -0.89 21.36 0.74
CA ALA A 12 -1.09 22.21 1.91
C ALA A 12 -1.15 21.44 3.23
N ILE A 13 -1.30 20.11 3.18
CA ILE A 13 -1.30 19.27 4.39
C ILE A 13 0.14 19.14 4.90
N ASP A 14 0.36 19.47 6.18
CA ASP A 14 1.61 19.17 6.88
C ASP A 14 1.70 17.67 7.20
N LEU A 15 2.19 16.90 6.22
CA LEU A 15 2.34 15.46 6.36
C LEU A 15 3.40 15.05 7.38
N HIS A 16 4.39 15.93 7.67
CA HIS A 16 5.40 15.64 8.69
C HIS A 16 4.79 15.74 10.08
N ALA A 17 4.02 16.79 10.35
CA ALA A 17 3.30 16.92 11.62
C ALA A 17 2.29 15.79 11.80
N LEU A 18 1.55 15.44 10.75
CA LEU A 18 0.60 14.32 10.77
C LEU A 18 1.30 12.99 11.07
N LEU A 19 2.42 12.69 10.39
CA LEU A 19 3.22 11.49 10.65
C LEU A 19 3.67 11.42 12.11
N LYS A 20 4.22 12.53 12.62
CA LYS A 20 4.70 12.62 14.01
C LYS A 20 3.58 12.35 15.00
N GLN A 21 2.42 12.95 14.80
CA GLN A 21 1.25 12.75 15.65
C GLN A 21 0.76 11.29 15.62
N GLN A 22 0.60 10.72 14.43
CA GLN A 22 0.17 9.32 14.25
C GLN A 22 1.14 8.33 14.90
N MET A 23 2.45 8.51 14.71
CA MET A 23 3.46 7.67 15.34
C MET A 23 3.40 7.75 16.86
N TYR A 24 3.20 8.94 17.39
CA TYR A 24 3.09 9.15 18.85
C TYR A 24 1.83 8.48 19.43
N ASP A 25 0.70 8.62 18.76
CA ASP A 25 -0.57 8.04 19.22
C ASP A 25 -0.52 6.51 19.17
N LEU A 26 -0.03 5.94 18.07
CA LEU A 26 0.17 4.49 17.95
C LEU A 26 1.17 3.93 18.97
N TYR A 27 2.26 4.65 19.23
CA TYR A 27 3.22 4.27 20.27
C TYR A 27 2.57 4.24 21.64
N LYS A 28 1.82 5.29 22.01
CA LYS A 28 1.09 5.34 23.28
C LYS A 28 0.08 4.20 23.41
N GLU A 29 -0.68 3.95 22.35
CA GLU A 29 -1.64 2.86 22.34
C GLU A 29 -0.96 1.49 22.55
N ALA A 30 0.14 1.24 21.84
CA ALA A 30 0.89 0.00 21.98
C ALA A 30 1.48 -0.16 23.39
N VAL A 31 2.08 0.89 23.95
CA VAL A 31 2.63 0.87 25.33
C VAL A 31 1.52 0.63 26.35
N SER A 32 0.32 1.18 26.15
CA SER A 32 -0.81 0.97 27.06
C SER A 32 -1.35 -0.47 27.07
N LYS A 33 -1.10 -1.22 26.00
CA LYS A 33 -1.56 -2.61 25.82
C LYS A 33 -0.48 -3.65 26.14
N MET A 34 0.78 -3.23 26.29
CA MET A 34 1.93 -4.10 26.51
C MET A 34 2.72 -3.63 27.74
N ASP A 35 3.20 -4.58 28.56
CA ASP A 35 4.04 -4.28 29.73
C ASP A 35 5.45 -3.85 29.33
N ASP A 36 5.91 -4.20 28.12
CA ASP A 36 7.25 -3.90 27.61
C ASP A 36 7.24 -2.88 26.46
N HIS A 37 8.27 -2.02 26.43
CA HIS A 37 8.55 -1.13 25.31
C HIS A 37 9.12 -1.93 24.14
N PHE A 38 8.41 -1.96 23.00
CA PHE A 38 8.86 -2.63 21.77
C PHE A 38 9.79 -1.75 20.90
N SER A 39 9.97 -0.47 21.22
CA SER A 39 10.87 0.45 20.53
C SER A 39 11.45 1.48 21.47
N THR A 40 12.71 1.78 21.27
CA THR A 40 13.41 2.87 21.98
C THR A 40 13.07 4.24 21.37
N LYS A 41 13.29 5.31 22.13
CA LYS A 41 13.18 6.69 21.62
C LYS A 41 14.07 6.93 20.39
N PHE A 42 15.24 6.31 20.36
CA PHE A 42 16.18 6.42 19.24
C PHE A 42 15.58 5.77 17.98
N GLU A 43 15.08 4.55 18.07
CA GLU A 43 14.41 3.86 16.96
C GLU A 43 13.18 4.61 16.46
N MET A 44 12.38 5.17 17.36
CA MET A 44 11.23 5.99 16.98
C MET A 44 11.62 7.24 16.19
N ASN A 45 12.71 7.91 16.58
CA ASN A 45 13.23 9.04 15.81
C ASN A 45 13.75 8.59 14.44
N GLU A 46 14.47 7.47 14.37
CA GLU A 46 14.95 6.90 13.10
C GLU A 46 13.76 6.56 12.16
N PHE A 47 12.71 5.94 12.69
CA PHE A 47 11.51 5.63 11.89
C PHE A 47 10.79 6.89 11.41
N TYR A 48 10.75 7.94 12.24
CA TYR A 48 10.19 9.22 11.83
C TYR A 48 11.00 9.85 10.68
N ASP A 49 12.33 9.90 10.80
CA ASP A 49 13.20 10.45 9.74
C ASP A 49 13.10 9.65 8.44
N ASP A 50 13.02 8.33 8.52
CA ASP A 50 12.76 7.45 7.37
C ASP A 50 11.41 7.78 6.72
N GLY A 51 10.37 7.98 7.52
CA GLY A 51 9.03 8.35 7.07
C GLY A 51 9.00 9.72 6.38
N VAL A 52 9.63 10.72 6.97
CA VAL A 52 9.80 12.06 6.37
C VAL A 52 10.48 11.95 5.00
N ALA A 53 11.58 11.20 4.93
CA ALA A 53 12.32 11.02 3.68
C ALA A 53 11.48 10.31 2.58
N ILE A 54 10.60 9.37 2.96
CA ILE A 54 9.65 8.73 2.02
C ILE A 54 8.60 9.73 1.55
N ILE A 55 7.99 10.49 2.46
CA ILE A 55 6.96 11.50 2.16
C ILE A 55 7.51 12.54 1.20
N ASP A 56 8.69 13.09 1.47
CA ASP A 56 9.31 14.12 0.63
C ASP A 56 9.66 13.57 -0.76
N TRP A 57 10.16 12.34 -0.83
CA TRP A 57 10.41 11.70 -2.11
C TRP A 57 9.11 11.49 -2.88
N PHE A 58 8.06 11.00 -2.22
CA PHE A 58 6.75 10.79 -2.83
C PHE A 58 6.12 12.09 -3.32
N LYS A 59 6.14 13.17 -2.54
CA LYS A 59 5.63 14.49 -2.97
C LYS A 59 6.24 14.91 -4.30
N ARG A 60 7.55 14.74 -4.49
CA ARG A 60 8.26 15.09 -5.73
C ARG A 60 7.96 14.16 -6.91
N LYS A 61 7.61 12.90 -6.65
CA LYS A 61 7.44 11.84 -7.66
C LYS A 61 6.00 11.33 -7.79
N ARG A 62 5.07 11.91 -7.06
CA ARG A 62 3.66 11.49 -6.99
C ARG A 62 3.01 11.26 -8.36
N GLY A 63 3.24 12.14 -9.32
CA GLY A 63 2.69 12.04 -10.67
C GLY A 63 3.18 10.83 -11.49
N SER A 64 4.23 10.13 -11.00
CA SER A 64 4.67 8.86 -11.61
C SER A 64 3.86 7.65 -11.13
N PHE A 65 3.05 7.80 -10.08
CA PHE A 65 2.28 6.72 -9.46
C PHE A 65 0.78 6.93 -9.59
N PHE A 66 0.34 8.19 -9.55
CA PHE A 66 -1.08 8.53 -9.52
C PHE A 66 -1.40 9.67 -10.48
N SER A 67 -2.48 9.50 -11.26
CA SER A 67 -2.93 10.46 -12.26
C SER A 67 -4.38 10.88 -12.03
N ARG A 68 -4.59 12.01 -11.38
CA ARG A 68 -5.95 12.57 -11.19
C ARG A 68 -6.74 12.73 -12.51
N LYS A 69 -6.03 12.98 -13.62
CA LYS A 69 -6.66 13.13 -14.94
C LYS A 69 -7.25 11.81 -15.43
N ASN A 70 -6.47 10.73 -15.32
CA ASN A 70 -6.79 9.43 -15.92
C ASN A 70 -7.39 8.45 -14.91
N GLU A 71 -7.31 8.73 -13.61
CA GLU A 71 -7.70 7.81 -12.57
C GLU A 71 -8.69 8.47 -11.60
N GLU A 72 -9.49 7.66 -10.94
CA GLU A 72 -10.29 8.04 -9.79
C GLU A 72 -10.02 7.10 -8.63
N LEU A 73 -10.15 7.62 -7.42
CA LEU A 73 -10.04 6.86 -6.20
C LEU A 73 -11.39 6.19 -5.93
N ILE A 74 -11.41 4.87 -5.90
CA ILE A 74 -12.58 4.10 -5.47
C ILE A 74 -12.65 4.08 -3.94
N GLY A 75 -11.50 3.86 -3.27
CA GLY A 75 -11.46 3.91 -1.83
C GLY A 75 -10.06 3.69 -1.25
N ILE A 76 -9.97 3.97 0.04
CA ILE A 76 -8.82 3.69 0.92
C ILE A 76 -9.35 2.80 2.04
N GLU A 77 -8.57 1.80 2.47
CA GLU A 77 -9.00 0.82 3.48
C GLU A 77 -10.34 0.16 3.09
N VAL A 78 -10.44 -0.24 1.82
CA VAL A 78 -11.69 -0.83 1.29
C VAL A 78 -11.89 -2.21 1.92
N PRO A 79 -12.99 -2.44 2.67
CA PRO A 79 -13.17 -3.68 3.39
C PRO A 79 -13.51 -4.85 2.46
N ILE A 80 -12.93 -6.01 2.76
CA ILE A 80 -13.38 -7.31 2.24
C ILE A 80 -14.01 -8.06 3.41
N TYR A 81 -15.25 -8.48 3.22
CA TYR A 81 -16.00 -9.37 4.10
C TYR A 81 -16.82 -10.31 3.23
N HIS A 82 -16.25 -11.46 2.87
CA HIS A 82 -16.84 -12.37 1.90
C HIS A 82 -16.66 -13.83 2.34
N PRO A 83 -17.67 -14.71 2.18
CA PRO A 83 -17.49 -16.14 2.41
C PRO A 83 -16.34 -16.71 1.58
N VAL A 84 -15.53 -17.55 2.19
CA VAL A 84 -14.40 -18.20 1.50
C VAL A 84 -14.90 -19.23 0.48
N ASP A 85 -16.03 -19.87 0.82
CA ASP A 85 -16.68 -20.88 0.03
C ASP A 85 -18.21 -20.68 0.11
N GLU A 86 -18.91 -20.85 -1.01
CA GLU A 86 -20.36 -20.76 -1.06
C GLU A 86 -21.05 -21.85 -0.22
N ASP A 87 -20.44 -23.03 -0.12
CA ASP A 87 -20.93 -24.15 0.67
C ASP A 87 -20.65 -24.00 2.17
N ASN A 88 -19.65 -23.20 2.54
CA ASN A 88 -19.26 -22.97 3.93
C ASN A 88 -19.25 -21.47 4.28
N LYS A 89 -20.44 -20.90 4.42
CA LYS A 89 -20.64 -19.49 4.74
C LYS A 89 -20.17 -19.07 6.15
N HIS A 90 -19.73 -20.03 6.97
CA HIS A 90 -19.20 -19.73 8.30
C HIS A 90 -17.73 -19.31 8.29
N VAL A 91 -17.00 -19.59 7.20
CA VAL A 91 -15.62 -19.17 7.05
C VAL A 91 -15.59 -17.92 6.16
N MET A 92 -15.17 -16.81 6.75
CA MET A 92 -15.17 -15.50 6.11
C MET A 92 -13.76 -15.03 5.80
N MET A 93 -13.56 -14.52 4.60
CA MET A 93 -12.39 -13.70 4.25
C MET A 93 -12.61 -12.31 4.81
N LEU A 94 -11.69 -11.87 5.67
CA LEU A 94 -11.65 -10.52 6.23
C LEU A 94 -10.38 -9.83 5.78
N GLY A 95 -10.48 -8.59 5.36
CA GLY A 95 -9.31 -7.80 5.00
C GLY A 95 -9.67 -6.37 4.61
N TYR A 96 -8.63 -5.58 4.43
CA TYR A 96 -8.75 -4.21 3.94
C TYR A 96 -7.77 -4.01 2.80
N LEU A 97 -8.24 -3.38 1.73
CA LEU A 97 -7.42 -3.01 0.59
C LEU A 97 -6.92 -1.58 0.81
N ASP A 98 -5.61 -1.40 0.90
CA ASP A 98 -5.03 -0.09 1.25
C ASP A 98 -5.50 1.01 0.31
N ILE A 99 -5.42 0.79 -1.01
CA ILE A 99 -5.86 1.75 -2.03
C ILE A 99 -6.49 1.01 -3.21
N VAL A 100 -7.65 1.46 -3.66
CA VAL A 100 -8.30 1.00 -4.88
C VAL A 100 -8.53 2.18 -5.80
N ILE A 101 -8.02 2.11 -7.04
CA ILE A 101 -8.19 3.13 -8.07
C ILE A 101 -8.82 2.53 -9.33
N ARG A 102 -9.51 3.35 -10.11
CA ARG A 102 -10.07 3.00 -11.42
C ARG A 102 -9.48 3.89 -12.51
N ASP A 103 -9.03 3.30 -13.60
CA ASP A 103 -8.70 4.03 -14.82
C ASP A 103 -9.99 4.49 -15.50
N LYS A 104 -10.12 5.79 -15.76
CA LYS A 104 -11.32 6.40 -16.36
C LYS A 104 -11.48 6.09 -17.85
N ARG A 105 -10.40 5.62 -18.49
CA ARG A 105 -10.38 5.38 -19.95
C ARG A 105 -10.99 4.04 -20.33
N ASP A 106 -10.72 3.00 -19.52
CA ASP A 106 -11.12 1.62 -19.80
C ASP A 106 -11.88 0.95 -18.63
N GLY A 107 -12.02 1.66 -17.52
CA GLY A 107 -12.71 1.18 -16.32
C GLY A 107 -11.93 0.14 -15.52
N LYS A 108 -10.65 -0.08 -15.84
CA LYS A 108 -9.80 -1.07 -15.18
C LYS A 108 -9.51 -0.68 -13.74
N ILE A 109 -9.64 -1.62 -12.84
CA ILE A 109 -9.37 -1.45 -11.42
C ILE A 109 -7.91 -1.81 -11.14
N THR A 110 -7.26 -1.06 -10.25
CA THR A 110 -5.97 -1.44 -9.67
C THR A 110 -6.09 -1.45 -8.16
N ILE A 111 -5.83 -2.61 -7.56
CA ILE A 111 -5.70 -2.78 -6.12
C ILE A 111 -4.22 -2.60 -5.77
N ILE A 112 -3.93 -1.67 -4.88
CA ILE A 112 -2.58 -1.33 -4.45
C ILE A 112 -2.45 -1.66 -2.98
N ASP A 113 -1.44 -2.46 -2.63
CA ASP A 113 -1.08 -2.77 -1.26
C ASP A 113 0.28 -2.13 -0.92
N LEU A 114 0.33 -1.40 0.18
CA LEU A 114 1.51 -0.69 0.64
C LEU A 114 2.35 -1.58 1.54
N LYS A 115 3.61 -1.77 1.19
CA LYS A 115 4.55 -2.54 2.02
C LYS A 115 5.76 -1.70 2.36
N THR A 116 6.10 -1.64 3.64
CA THR A 116 7.37 -1.06 4.07
C THR A 116 8.47 -2.11 4.05
N SER A 117 9.68 -1.68 3.71
CA SER A 117 10.86 -2.53 3.72
C SER A 117 12.11 -1.69 3.96
N THR A 118 13.13 -2.22 4.64
CA THR A 118 14.36 -1.49 4.86
C THR A 118 15.01 -1.10 3.53
N MET A 119 15.26 -2.06 2.65
CA MET A 119 16.00 -1.84 1.39
C MET A 119 15.16 -2.13 0.13
N GLY A 120 13.89 -2.51 0.30
CA GLY A 120 13.02 -2.99 -0.78
C GLY A 120 13.00 -4.51 -0.89
N TRP A 121 12.24 -5.02 -1.86
CA TRP A 121 12.13 -6.46 -2.10
C TRP A 121 13.12 -6.94 -3.14
N ASN A 122 13.88 -7.97 -2.80
CA ASN A 122 14.76 -8.67 -3.71
C ASN A 122 13.98 -9.73 -4.54
N LYS A 123 14.69 -10.44 -5.43
CA LYS A 123 14.08 -11.45 -6.31
C LYS A 123 13.42 -12.61 -5.55
N TYR A 124 13.96 -13.01 -4.40
CA TYR A 124 13.41 -14.11 -3.60
C TYR A 124 12.13 -13.69 -2.89
N GLN A 125 12.09 -12.49 -2.33
CA GLN A 125 10.88 -11.93 -1.72
C GLN A 125 9.75 -11.73 -2.73
N LYS A 126 10.08 -11.34 -3.97
CA LYS A 126 9.11 -11.21 -5.07
C LYS A 126 8.61 -12.56 -5.59
N ALA A 127 9.42 -13.61 -5.50
CA ALA A 127 9.06 -14.97 -5.88
C ALA A 127 8.32 -15.74 -4.76
N ASP A 128 8.30 -15.21 -3.55
CA ASP A 128 7.65 -15.83 -2.41
C ASP A 128 6.12 -15.84 -2.60
N LYS A 129 5.57 -17.02 -2.86
CA LYS A 129 4.14 -17.21 -3.10
C LYS A 129 3.29 -16.86 -1.88
N ILE A 130 3.79 -17.05 -0.66
CA ILE A 130 3.06 -16.71 0.57
C ILE A 130 2.85 -15.20 0.64
N LYS A 131 3.90 -14.42 0.37
CA LYS A 131 3.83 -12.95 0.35
C LYS A 131 2.96 -12.41 -0.78
N THR A 132 2.99 -13.07 -1.94
CA THR A 132 2.29 -12.57 -3.12
C THR A 132 0.85 -13.05 -3.24
N SER A 133 0.48 -14.16 -2.57
CA SER A 133 -0.89 -14.70 -2.59
C SER A 133 -1.92 -13.77 -1.94
N GLN A 134 -1.55 -12.95 -0.98
CA GLN A 134 -2.46 -12.01 -0.33
C GLN A 134 -3.22 -11.15 -1.36
N LEU A 135 -2.50 -10.52 -2.28
CA LEU A 135 -3.13 -9.67 -3.29
C LEU A 135 -3.95 -10.47 -4.31
N VAL A 136 -3.55 -11.71 -4.61
CA VAL A 136 -4.33 -12.59 -5.49
C VAL A 136 -5.68 -12.94 -4.86
N LEU A 137 -5.69 -13.24 -3.56
CA LEU A 137 -6.92 -13.47 -2.80
C LEU A 137 -7.77 -12.19 -2.73
N TYR A 138 -7.16 -11.07 -2.47
CA TYR A 138 -7.85 -9.78 -2.46
C TYR A 138 -8.51 -9.47 -3.81
N LYS A 139 -7.82 -9.71 -4.92
CA LYS A 139 -8.39 -9.56 -6.26
C LYS A 139 -9.65 -10.40 -6.45
N LYS A 140 -9.59 -11.70 -6.06
CA LYS A 140 -10.72 -12.62 -6.17
C LYS A 140 -11.92 -12.10 -5.37
N TYR A 141 -11.74 -11.91 -4.06
CA TYR A 141 -12.86 -11.56 -3.18
C TYR A 141 -13.38 -10.15 -3.39
N PHE A 142 -12.54 -9.22 -3.84
CA PHE A 142 -13.00 -7.89 -4.27
C PHE A 142 -13.90 -8.00 -5.51
N ALA A 143 -13.51 -8.81 -6.50
CA ALA A 143 -14.31 -9.03 -7.70
C ALA A 143 -15.69 -9.62 -7.34
N GLU A 144 -15.72 -10.65 -6.49
CA GLU A 144 -16.94 -11.32 -6.05
C GLU A 144 -17.85 -10.40 -5.22
N GLN A 145 -17.29 -9.71 -4.21
CA GLN A 145 -18.04 -8.85 -3.30
C GLN A 145 -18.63 -7.61 -3.97
N TYR A 146 -17.89 -6.99 -4.88
CA TYR A 146 -18.26 -5.71 -5.48
C TYR A 146 -18.77 -5.84 -6.93
N GLY A 147 -18.86 -7.07 -7.47
CA GLY A 147 -19.42 -7.32 -8.80
C GLY A 147 -18.54 -6.86 -9.95
N TYR A 148 -17.21 -6.85 -9.77
CA TYR A 148 -16.28 -6.50 -10.84
C TYR A 148 -15.82 -7.74 -11.61
N ASP A 149 -15.54 -7.55 -12.91
CA ASP A 149 -14.87 -8.57 -13.71
C ASP A 149 -13.42 -8.75 -13.24
N VAL A 150 -13.08 -9.94 -12.76
CA VAL A 150 -11.76 -10.27 -12.24
C VAL A 150 -10.64 -10.04 -13.27
N GLU A 151 -10.91 -10.19 -14.56
CA GLU A 151 -9.93 -9.95 -15.63
C GLU A 151 -9.63 -8.45 -15.82
N LYS A 152 -10.52 -7.58 -15.33
CA LYS A 152 -10.34 -6.12 -15.34
C LYS A 152 -9.71 -5.57 -14.07
N ILE A 153 -9.20 -6.44 -13.19
CA ILE A 153 -8.55 -6.03 -11.96
C ILE A 153 -7.05 -6.35 -12.03
N ASP A 154 -6.24 -5.32 -11.91
CA ASP A 154 -4.80 -5.45 -11.68
C ASP A 154 -4.49 -5.38 -10.19
N ILE A 155 -3.39 -6.00 -9.80
CA ILE A 155 -2.88 -5.98 -8.44
C ILE A 155 -1.43 -5.51 -8.41
N LYS A 156 -1.08 -4.69 -7.43
CA LYS A 156 0.23 -4.07 -7.36
C LYS A 156 0.66 -3.82 -5.93
N TYR A 157 1.89 -4.20 -5.59
CA TYR A 157 2.56 -3.74 -4.38
C TYR A 157 3.28 -2.42 -4.64
N MET A 158 3.12 -1.45 -3.75
CA MET A 158 3.99 -0.29 -3.64
C MET A 158 4.91 -0.48 -2.44
N ILE A 159 6.19 -0.70 -2.72
CA ILE A 159 7.19 -1.02 -1.71
C ILE A 159 7.95 0.25 -1.34
N LEU A 160 7.73 0.71 -0.11
CA LEU A 160 8.31 1.91 0.48
C LEU A 160 9.63 1.53 1.16
N LYS A 161 10.74 2.05 0.65
CA LYS A 161 12.09 1.77 1.19
C LYS A 161 12.42 2.80 2.27
N ARG A 162 12.69 2.33 3.48
CA ARG A 162 13.14 3.19 4.58
C ARG A 162 14.58 3.69 4.33
N LYS A 163 15.46 2.81 3.88
CA LYS A 163 16.87 3.14 3.61
C LYS A 163 17.18 3.06 2.12
N LEU A 164 18.18 3.80 1.70
CA LEU A 164 18.80 3.71 0.38
C LEU A 164 20.26 3.32 0.56
N ILE A 165 20.88 2.77 -0.48
CA ILE A 165 22.30 2.40 -0.46
C ILE A 165 23.11 3.71 -0.49
N GLU A 166 23.94 3.92 0.51
CA GLU A 166 24.86 5.05 0.54
C GLU A 166 25.93 4.91 -0.54
N GLY A 167 26.31 6.04 -1.17
CA GLY A 167 27.32 6.04 -2.23
C GLY A 167 26.91 5.35 -3.54
N ALA A 168 25.63 5.06 -3.75
CA ALA A 168 25.17 4.46 -4.99
C ALA A 168 25.49 5.35 -6.19
N MET A 169 26.06 4.79 -7.25
CA MET A 169 26.42 5.50 -8.49
C MET A 169 25.23 6.11 -9.21
N PHE A 170 24.02 5.55 -9.03
CA PHE A 170 22.82 5.98 -9.72
C PHE A 170 21.71 6.39 -8.73
N PRO A 171 20.85 7.36 -9.12
CA PRO A 171 19.69 7.74 -8.31
C PRO A 171 18.80 6.54 -8.00
N GLN A 172 18.47 6.36 -6.73
CA GLN A 172 17.62 5.28 -6.27
C GLN A 172 16.18 5.74 -6.09
N LYS A 173 15.24 4.82 -6.35
CA LYS A 173 13.82 5.03 -6.06
C LYS A 173 13.52 4.61 -4.63
N ARG A 174 12.91 5.50 -3.84
CA ARG A 174 12.38 5.15 -2.51
C ARG A 174 11.12 4.31 -2.57
N ILE A 175 10.33 4.47 -3.63
CA ILE A 175 9.13 3.67 -3.85
C ILE A 175 9.34 2.87 -5.13
N THR A 176 9.12 1.58 -5.05
CA THR A 176 9.17 0.67 -6.19
C THR A 176 7.86 -0.11 -6.27
N GLU A 177 7.45 -0.41 -7.50
CA GLU A 177 6.24 -1.18 -7.76
C GLU A 177 6.61 -2.61 -8.11
N PHE A 178 5.74 -3.53 -7.72
CA PHE A 178 5.83 -4.94 -8.09
C PHE A 178 4.44 -5.49 -8.36
N MET A 179 4.22 -6.04 -9.53
CA MET A 179 2.98 -6.71 -9.92
C MET A 179 3.19 -8.22 -9.85
N PRO A 180 2.58 -8.93 -8.89
CA PRO A 180 2.66 -10.38 -8.84
C PRO A 180 1.87 -10.99 -10.00
N ALA A 181 2.31 -12.16 -10.48
CA ALA A 181 1.54 -12.90 -11.47
C ALA A 181 0.20 -13.33 -10.86
N SER A 182 -0.89 -12.94 -11.51
CA SER A 182 -2.27 -13.20 -11.05
C SER A 182 -3.16 -13.86 -12.12
N GLY A 183 -2.55 -14.25 -13.23
CA GLY A 183 -3.25 -14.94 -14.33
C GLY A 183 -3.17 -16.47 -14.21
N LYS A 184 -3.97 -17.17 -15.05
CA LYS A 184 -3.84 -18.63 -15.22
C LYS A 184 -2.43 -18.96 -15.69
N PRO A 185 -1.80 -20.03 -15.17
CA PRO A 185 -0.53 -20.48 -15.71
C PRO A 185 -0.68 -20.70 -17.22
N THR A 186 0.15 -20.07 -18.01
CA THR A 186 0.26 -20.40 -19.43
C THR A 186 0.75 -21.85 -19.49
N ARG A 187 -0.07 -22.74 -20.06
CA ARG A 187 0.27 -24.14 -20.31
C ARG A 187 1.32 -24.22 -21.40
#